data_9673b2e0280996e98aae7a96f41a05bd
#
_entry.id   9673b2e0280996e98aae7a96f41a05bd
#
_cell.length_a   1.000
_cell.length_b   1.000
_cell.length_c   1.000
_cell.angle_alpha   90.00
_cell.angle_beta   90.00
_cell.angle_gamma   90.00
#
_symmetry.space_group_name_H-M   'P 1'
#
loop_
_entity.id
_entity.type
_entity.pdbx_description
1 polymer ?
#
loop_
_entity_poly.entity_id
_entity_poly.type
_entity_poly.pdbx_seq_one_letter_code
_entity_poly.pdbx_strand_id
1 'polypeptide(L)'
;CDEAHRTTGYTEPGMDDSAFVKVHDADFIKAKKRLYMTATPRLYDVEAQSKAAKNDVPLWSMDEEKHFGKEIHRIGFGEAVERGLLTDYKVIILTLNDKDVPTAVQKMITNGEAEIKTDDLTKLIGTVNALSKQFLGNESIKVEGDESPMKRAVAFCGSIANSTNIAASYNLASENY
;
A
#
# COMPACT_ATOMS: atom_id res chain seq x y z
N CYS A 1 0.80 -1.69 21.53
CA CYS A 1 0.81 -2.42 20.26
C CYS A 1 0.78 -1.41 19.14
N ASP A 2 1.88 -1.23 18.46
CA ASP A 2 1.95 -0.51 17.21
C ASP A 2 1.51 -1.46 16.08
N GLU A 3 1.04 -0.88 14.94
CA GLU A 3 0.45 -1.65 13.83
C GLU A 3 -0.62 -2.66 14.29
N ALA A 4 -1.50 -2.20 15.18
CA ALA A 4 -2.45 -3.06 15.86
C ALA A 4 -3.46 -3.75 14.92
N HIS A 5 -3.63 -3.28 13.69
CA HIS A 5 -4.41 -3.98 12.67
C HIS A 5 -3.89 -5.40 12.37
N ARG A 6 -2.62 -5.70 12.69
CA ARG A 6 -2.03 -7.03 12.54
C ARG A 6 -2.46 -8.00 13.64
N THR A 7 -3.03 -7.48 14.73
CA THR A 7 -3.55 -8.30 15.84
C THR A 7 -5.02 -8.70 15.64
N THR A 8 -5.60 -8.37 14.49
CA THR A 8 -6.96 -8.73 14.09
C THR A 8 -6.98 -10.01 13.27
N GLY A 9 -8.15 -10.57 13.05
CA GLY A 9 -8.36 -11.77 12.26
C GLY A 9 -8.94 -12.91 13.08
N TYR A 10 -8.85 -14.10 12.53
CA TYR A 10 -9.29 -15.33 13.18
C TYR A 10 -8.22 -16.41 13.01
N THR A 11 -8.25 -17.37 13.93
CA THR A 11 -7.42 -18.56 13.81
C THR A 11 -8.29 -19.73 13.35
N GLU A 12 -7.88 -20.43 12.29
CA GLU A 12 -8.61 -21.60 11.82
C GLU A 12 -8.56 -22.73 12.86
N PRO A 13 -9.65 -23.49 13.03
CA PRO A 13 -9.68 -24.59 13.96
C PRO A 13 -8.55 -25.60 13.69
N GLY A 14 -7.74 -25.87 14.70
CA GLY A 14 -6.60 -26.79 14.60
C GLY A 14 -5.28 -26.17 14.17
N MET A 15 -5.24 -24.86 13.93
CA MET A 15 -4.01 -24.09 13.74
C MET A 15 -3.61 -23.35 15.01
N ASP A 16 -2.32 -23.16 15.22
CA ASP A 16 -1.81 -22.30 16.28
C ASP A 16 -2.16 -20.83 15.99
N ASP A 17 -2.53 -20.11 17.05
CA ASP A 17 -2.75 -18.68 16.97
C ASP A 17 -1.56 -17.96 16.38
N SER A 18 -1.82 -17.04 15.45
CA SER A 18 -0.80 -16.11 14.99
C SER A 18 -0.13 -15.43 16.20
N ALA A 19 1.18 -15.30 16.18
CA ALA A 19 1.94 -14.63 17.23
C ALA A 19 1.39 -13.21 17.53
N PHE A 20 0.80 -12.57 16.54
CA PHE A 20 0.20 -11.24 16.70
C PHE A 20 -1.12 -11.27 17.48
N VAL A 21 -1.93 -12.31 17.35
CA VAL A 21 -3.20 -12.43 18.08
C VAL A 21 -2.95 -12.77 19.57
N LYS A 22 -1.86 -13.45 19.87
CA LYS A 22 -1.48 -13.79 21.25
C LYS A 22 -1.30 -12.57 22.17
N VAL A 23 -1.20 -11.37 21.62
CA VAL A 23 -1.16 -10.12 22.41
C VAL A 23 -2.45 -9.92 23.23
N HIS A 24 -3.57 -10.49 22.80
CA HIS A 24 -4.85 -10.39 23.49
C HIS A 24 -4.95 -11.36 24.68
N ASP A 25 -4.13 -12.39 24.69
CA ASP A 25 -4.07 -13.37 25.78
C ASP A 25 -3.35 -12.78 27.01
N ALA A 26 -4.06 -12.72 28.11
CA ALA A 26 -3.53 -12.20 29.38
C ALA A 26 -2.53 -13.14 30.04
N ASP A 27 -2.60 -14.45 29.76
CA ASP A 27 -1.67 -15.44 30.28
C ASP A 27 -0.36 -15.44 29.48
N PHE A 28 -0.44 -15.13 28.19
CA PHE A 28 0.73 -15.00 27.32
C PHE A 28 1.47 -13.67 27.56
N ILE A 29 0.73 -12.54 27.61
CA ILE A 29 1.29 -11.22 27.93
C ILE A 29 0.61 -10.63 29.16
N LYS A 30 1.30 -10.69 30.30
CA LYS A 30 0.83 -10.15 31.59
C LYS A 30 0.93 -8.64 31.60
N ALA A 31 -0.03 -7.95 30.99
CA ALA A 31 -0.11 -6.49 30.96
C ALA A 31 -1.35 -6.00 31.70
N LYS A 32 -1.18 -5.00 32.58
CA LYS A 32 -2.33 -4.38 33.27
C LYS A 32 -3.21 -3.55 32.34
N LYS A 33 -2.63 -2.96 31.31
CA LYS A 33 -3.32 -2.14 30.29
C LYS A 33 -2.65 -2.37 28.94
N ARG A 34 -3.44 -2.26 27.86
CA ARG A 34 -2.97 -2.33 26.49
C ARG A 34 -3.39 -1.07 25.76
N LEU A 35 -2.48 -0.51 24.97
CA LEU A 35 -2.78 0.56 24.03
C LEU A 35 -2.54 0.02 22.62
N TYR A 36 -3.55 0.17 21.79
CA TYR A 36 -3.52 -0.24 20.38
C TYR A 36 -3.45 0.99 19.50
N MET A 37 -2.45 1.03 18.62
CA MET A 37 -2.22 2.14 17.70
C MET A 37 -2.11 1.60 16.29
N THR A 38 -2.76 2.26 15.33
CA THR A 38 -2.66 1.92 13.91
C THR A 38 -3.09 3.11 13.06
N ALA A 39 -2.50 3.26 11.88
CA ALA A 39 -2.98 4.19 10.86
C ALA A 39 -4.16 3.61 10.06
N THR A 40 -4.34 2.28 10.06
CA THR A 40 -5.31 1.55 9.24
C THR A 40 -6.13 0.59 10.09
N PRO A 41 -7.16 1.06 10.80
CA PRO A 41 -8.03 0.18 11.57
C PRO A 41 -8.62 -0.91 10.68
N ARG A 42 -8.54 -2.16 11.12
CA ARG A 42 -9.09 -3.29 10.37
C ARG A 42 -10.41 -3.71 11.00
N LEU A 43 -11.48 -3.55 10.23
CA LEU A 43 -12.83 -3.89 10.59
C LEU A 43 -13.30 -5.05 9.72
N TYR A 44 -14.10 -5.93 10.29
CA TYR A 44 -14.70 -7.06 9.57
C TYR A 44 -16.18 -6.80 9.42
N ASP A 45 -16.72 -7.08 8.25
CA ASP A 45 -18.14 -6.93 7.97
C ASP A 45 -19.01 -7.96 8.72
N VAL A 46 -20.31 -7.71 8.70
CA VAL A 46 -21.31 -8.56 9.40
C VAL A 46 -21.28 -10.00 8.85
N GLU A 47 -20.94 -10.18 7.58
CA GLU A 47 -20.87 -11.51 6.96
C GLU A 47 -19.69 -12.32 7.52
N ALA A 48 -18.50 -11.70 7.61
CA ALA A 48 -17.33 -12.31 8.22
C ALA A 48 -17.53 -12.63 9.70
N GLN A 49 -18.16 -11.70 10.45
CA GLN A 49 -18.51 -11.91 11.85
C GLN A 49 -19.51 -13.07 12.03
N SER A 50 -20.51 -13.14 11.15
CA SER A 50 -21.51 -14.22 11.17
C SER A 50 -20.91 -15.58 10.83
N LYS A 51 -19.98 -15.64 9.89
CA LYS A 51 -19.24 -16.87 9.54
C LYS A 51 -18.38 -17.34 10.69
N ALA A 52 -17.65 -16.44 11.32
CA ALA A 52 -16.82 -16.76 12.49
C ALA A 52 -17.68 -17.32 13.64
N ALA A 53 -18.80 -16.66 13.95
CA ALA A 53 -19.73 -17.09 14.99
C ALA A 53 -20.36 -18.48 14.69
N LYS A 54 -20.71 -18.77 13.44
CA LYS A 54 -21.24 -20.08 13.04
C LYS A 54 -20.23 -21.22 13.20
N ASN A 55 -18.96 -20.91 13.05
CA ASN A 55 -17.88 -21.90 13.17
C ASN A 55 -17.26 -21.94 14.57
N ASP A 56 -17.83 -21.18 15.52
CA ASP A 56 -17.30 -21.05 16.89
C ASP A 56 -15.82 -20.62 16.92
N VAL A 57 -15.46 -19.72 15.99
CA VAL A 57 -14.10 -19.19 15.87
C VAL A 57 -14.07 -17.74 16.34
N PRO A 58 -13.19 -17.36 17.29
CA PRO A 58 -13.04 -15.98 17.69
C PRO A 58 -12.52 -15.14 16.53
N LEU A 59 -13.23 -14.07 16.22
CA LEU A 59 -12.81 -13.07 15.23
C LEU A 59 -12.48 -11.77 15.94
N TRP A 60 -11.24 -11.32 15.81
CA TRP A 60 -10.75 -10.10 16.42
C TRP A 60 -10.94 -8.93 15.47
N SER A 61 -11.95 -8.10 15.67
CA SER A 61 -12.22 -6.89 14.89
C SER A 61 -11.98 -5.64 15.73
N MET A 62 -11.38 -4.59 15.16
CA MET A 62 -10.97 -3.42 15.94
C MET A 62 -12.14 -2.54 16.41
N ASP A 63 -13.34 -2.76 15.92
CA ASP A 63 -14.58 -2.14 16.42
C ASP A 63 -15.16 -2.83 17.67
N GLU A 64 -14.59 -3.96 18.09
CA GLU A 64 -15.01 -4.63 19.30
C GLU A 64 -14.38 -4.01 20.56
N GLU A 65 -15.14 -3.13 21.22
CA GLU A 65 -14.67 -2.46 22.46
C GLU A 65 -14.25 -3.43 23.57
N LYS A 66 -14.82 -4.63 23.58
CA LYS A 66 -14.46 -5.66 24.57
C LYS A 66 -12.99 -6.06 24.49
N HIS A 67 -12.42 -6.07 23.31
CA HIS A 67 -11.05 -6.53 23.04
C HIS A 67 -10.07 -5.38 22.86
N PHE A 68 -10.46 -4.38 22.10
CA PHE A 68 -9.59 -3.24 21.75
C PHE A 68 -9.82 -2.00 22.63
N GLY A 69 -10.92 -1.97 23.37
CA GLY A 69 -11.31 -0.81 24.16
C GLY A 69 -11.95 0.28 23.31
N LYS A 70 -12.30 1.39 23.96
CA LYS A 70 -12.84 2.56 23.25
C LYS A 70 -11.75 3.26 22.45
N GLU A 71 -12.13 3.76 21.27
CA GLU A 71 -11.28 4.67 20.53
C GLU A 71 -11.06 5.94 21.36
N ILE A 72 -9.80 6.24 21.67
CA ILE A 72 -9.41 7.37 22.51
C ILE A 72 -8.90 8.55 21.69
N HIS A 73 -8.43 8.30 20.47
CA HIS A 73 -7.94 9.33 19.56
C HIS A 73 -7.99 8.85 18.11
N ARG A 74 -8.39 9.75 17.22
CA ARG A 74 -8.31 9.58 15.77
C ARG A 74 -7.91 10.91 15.15
N ILE A 75 -6.95 10.85 14.23
CA ILE A 75 -6.59 11.97 13.37
C ILE A 75 -6.65 11.51 11.92
N GLY A 76 -7.41 12.20 11.09
CA GLY A 76 -7.46 11.95 9.66
C GLY A 76 -6.31 12.64 8.94
N PHE A 77 -6.05 12.22 7.69
CA PHE A 77 -4.98 12.81 6.88
C PHE A 77 -5.22 14.32 6.65
N GLY A 78 -6.43 14.70 6.28
CA GLY A 78 -6.79 16.12 6.06
C GLY A 78 -6.55 16.96 7.32
N GLU A 79 -7.01 16.51 8.48
CA GLU A 79 -6.77 17.18 9.75
C GLU A 79 -5.28 17.31 10.08
N ALA A 80 -4.50 16.28 9.77
CA ALA A 80 -3.05 16.30 9.98
C ALA A 80 -2.35 17.33 9.08
N VAL A 81 -2.83 17.50 7.84
CA VAL A 81 -2.36 18.55 6.92
C VAL A 81 -2.76 19.92 7.43
N GLU A 82 -4.03 20.13 7.80
CA GLU A 82 -4.52 21.40 8.35
C GLU A 82 -3.76 21.85 9.60
N ARG A 83 -3.36 20.88 10.43
CA ARG A 83 -2.53 21.12 11.63
C ARG A 83 -1.04 21.30 11.32
N GLY A 84 -0.61 21.21 10.07
CA GLY A 84 0.79 21.30 9.67
C GLY A 84 1.66 20.13 10.14
N LEU A 85 1.06 19.00 10.49
CA LEU A 85 1.77 17.77 10.90
C LEU A 85 2.22 16.97 9.68
N LEU A 86 1.50 17.07 8.57
CA LEU A 86 1.81 16.45 7.30
C LEU A 86 1.81 17.50 6.19
N THR A 87 2.61 17.27 5.17
CA THR A 87 2.56 18.04 3.92
C THR A 87 1.32 17.68 3.13
N ASP A 88 0.71 18.64 2.49
CA ASP A 88 -0.39 18.40 1.56
C ASP A 88 0.04 17.49 0.41
N TYR A 89 -0.91 16.78 -0.18
CA TYR A 89 -0.65 15.76 -1.19
C TYR A 89 -1.63 15.88 -2.36
N LYS A 90 -1.19 15.38 -3.49
CA LYS A 90 -2.02 15.24 -4.69
C LYS A 90 -2.03 13.78 -5.11
N VAL A 91 -3.21 13.23 -5.40
CA VAL A 91 -3.36 11.88 -5.92
C VAL A 91 -3.51 11.95 -7.43
N ILE A 92 -2.62 11.29 -8.14
CA ILE A 92 -2.67 11.17 -9.59
C ILE A 92 -2.97 9.71 -9.91
N ILE A 93 -4.06 9.46 -10.63
CA ILE A 93 -4.44 8.15 -11.11
C ILE A 93 -4.13 8.11 -12.60
N LEU A 94 -3.17 7.25 -12.97
CA LEU A 94 -2.79 7.05 -14.36
C LEU A 94 -3.41 5.77 -14.88
N THR A 95 -4.14 5.88 -15.99
CA THR A 95 -4.60 4.73 -16.76
C THR A 95 -3.74 4.60 -18.00
N LEU A 96 -3.04 3.50 -18.13
CA LEU A 96 -2.15 3.21 -19.24
C LEU A 96 -2.67 2.00 -20.01
N ASN A 97 -2.59 2.06 -21.33
CA ASN A 97 -2.89 0.94 -22.21
C ASN A 97 -1.58 0.46 -22.86
N ASP A 98 -1.57 -0.77 -23.35
CA ASP A 98 -0.41 -1.34 -24.06
C ASP A 98 0.04 -0.49 -25.26
N LYS A 99 -0.88 0.29 -25.85
CA LYS A 99 -0.59 1.22 -26.94
C LYS A 99 0.22 2.46 -26.53
N ASP A 100 0.22 2.75 -25.24
CA ASP A 100 0.93 3.91 -24.66
C ASP A 100 2.40 3.59 -24.38
N VAL A 101 2.80 2.33 -24.56
CA VAL A 101 4.20 1.90 -24.44
C VAL A 101 4.95 2.30 -25.71
N PRO A 102 6.03 3.09 -25.62
CA PRO A 102 6.83 3.47 -26.78
C PRO A 102 7.32 2.26 -27.57
N THR A 103 7.28 2.36 -28.89
CA THR A 103 7.65 1.25 -29.80
C THR A 103 9.09 0.75 -29.56
N ALA A 104 10.00 1.64 -29.15
CA ALA A 104 11.37 1.27 -28.80
C ALA A 104 11.39 0.28 -27.62
N VAL A 105 10.60 0.54 -26.61
CA VAL A 105 10.51 -0.29 -25.41
C VAL A 105 9.79 -1.61 -25.71
N GLN A 106 8.75 -1.59 -26.56
CA GLN A 106 8.09 -2.81 -27.04
C GLN A 106 9.07 -3.73 -27.80
N LYS A 107 9.98 -3.16 -28.60
CA LYS A 107 11.02 -3.92 -29.30
C LYS A 107 12.03 -4.55 -28.34
N MET A 108 12.41 -3.88 -27.27
CA MET A 108 13.32 -4.45 -26.26
C MET A 108 12.73 -5.68 -25.58
N ILE A 109 11.41 -5.68 -25.30
CA ILE A 109 10.71 -6.83 -24.75
C ILE A 109 10.70 -7.99 -25.77
N THR A 110 10.37 -7.67 -27.01
CA THR A 110 10.22 -8.68 -28.08
C THR A 110 11.55 -9.34 -28.42
N ASN A 111 12.65 -8.61 -28.29
CA ASN A 111 14.00 -9.11 -28.56
C ASN A 111 14.60 -9.89 -27.37
N GLY A 112 13.90 -10.00 -26.24
CA GLY A 112 14.41 -10.67 -25.05
C GLY A 112 15.53 -9.93 -24.32
N GLU A 113 15.73 -8.65 -24.63
CA GLU A 113 16.74 -7.79 -24.00
C GLU A 113 16.31 -7.31 -22.61
N ALA A 114 15.01 -7.48 -22.27
CA ALA A 114 14.47 -7.16 -20.97
C ALA A 114 13.69 -8.35 -20.39
N GLU A 115 14.10 -8.86 -19.25
CA GLU A 115 13.39 -9.91 -18.49
C GLU A 115 12.14 -9.38 -17.76
N ILE A 116 11.52 -8.31 -18.26
CA ILE A 116 10.39 -7.65 -17.58
C ILE A 116 9.09 -8.03 -18.26
N LYS A 117 8.09 -8.32 -17.44
CA LYS A 117 6.72 -8.51 -17.92
C LYS A 117 6.19 -7.18 -18.48
N THR A 118 5.40 -7.25 -19.56
CA THR A 118 4.78 -6.07 -20.21
C THR A 118 4.05 -5.16 -19.22
N ASP A 119 3.33 -5.74 -18.27
CA ASP A 119 2.61 -5.02 -17.20
C ASP A 119 3.53 -4.18 -16.31
N ASP A 120 4.67 -4.72 -15.93
CA ASP A 120 5.61 -4.02 -15.05
C ASP A 120 6.32 -2.89 -15.79
N LEU A 121 6.55 -3.07 -17.08
CA LEU A 121 7.13 -2.05 -17.93
C LEU A 121 6.15 -0.90 -18.18
N THR A 122 4.89 -1.19 -18.44
CA THR A 122 3.83 -0.17 -18.59
C THR A 122 3.73 0.69 -17.31
N LYS A 123 3.77 0.04 -16.15
CA LYS A 123 3.80 0.74 -14.85
C LYS A 123 5.06 1.61 -14.68
N LEU A 124 6.21 1.09 -15.12
CA LEU A 124 7.47 1.82 -15.05
C LEU A 124 7.44 3.09 -15.91
N ILE A 125 6.98 2.98 -17.16
CA ILE A 125 6.83 4.13 -18.07
C ILE A 125 5.85 5.16 -17.48
N GLY A 126 4.70 4.70 -16.97
CA GLY A 126 3.76 5.57 -16.28
C GLY A 126 4.38 6.30 -15.09
N THR A 127 5.24 5.60 -14.34
CA THR A 127 5.97 6.19 -13.22
C THR A 127 6.96 7.25 -13.69
N VAL A 128 7.76 6.99 -14.73
CA VAL A 128 8.71 7.96 -15.29
C VAL A 128 7.97 9.20 -15.79
N ASN A 129 6.87 9.02 -16.51
CA ASN A 129 6.04 10.12 -16.99
C ASN A 129 5.44 10.94 -15.84
N ALA A 130 4.95 10.28 -14.80
CA ALA A 130 4.42 10.95 -13.61
C ALA A 130 5.51 11.77 -12.90
N LEU A 131 6.71 11.22 -12.75
CA LEU A 131 7.84 11.89 -12.09
C LEU A 131 8.37 13.07 -12.90
N SER A 132 8.41 12.94 -14.23
CA SER A 132 8.78 14.04 -15.13
C SER A 132 7.65 15.05 -15.35
N LYS A 133 6.43 14.74 -14.88
CA LYS A 133 5.19 15.50 -15.13
C LYS A 133 4.87 15.65 -16.62
N GLN A 134 5.36 14.72 -17.42
CA GLN A 134 5.05 14.59 -18.84
C GLN A 134 4.03 13.46 -19.01
N PHE A 135 3.00 13.71 -19.83
CA PHE A 135 1.99 12.71 -20.15
C PHE A 135 2.11 12.26 -21.59
N LEU A 136 1.81 11.00 -21.82
CA LEU A 136 1.67 10.42 -23.15
C LEU A 136 0.57 11.19 -23.90
N GLY A 137 0.93 11.92 -24.96
CA GLY A 137 -0.04 12.56 -25.84
C GLY A 137 -0.22 14.08 -25.68
N ASN A 138 0.83 14.85 -25.48
CA ASN A 138 0.82 16.32 -25.52
C ASN A 138 -0.01 17.05 -24.42
N GLU A 139 -0.62 16.35 -23.49
CA GLU A 139 -1.25 16.95 -22.33
C GLU A 139 -0.33 16.88 -21.12
N SER A 140 0.25 18.02 -20.74
CA SER A 140 0.94 18.13 -19.46
C SER A 140 -0.08 18.16 -18.33
N ILE A 141 0.09 17.34 -17.27
CA ILE A 141 -0.65 17.62 -16.01
C ILE A 141 -0.08 18.94 -15.48
N LYS A 142 -0.82 19.99 -15.68
CA LYS A 142 -0.55 21.25 -14.99
C LYS A 142 -0.97 21.08 -13.54
N VAL A 143 -0.02 20.69 -12.71
CA VAL A 143 -0.19 20.78 -11.27
C VAL A 143 0.10 22.23 -10.92
N GLU A 144 -0.97 22.99 -10.67
CA GLU A 144 -0.89 24.41 -10.35
C GLU A 144 0.11 24.64 -9.21
N GLY A 145 1.13 25.46 -9.46
CA GLY A 145 2.15 25.80 -8.48
C GLY A 145 3.33 24.81 -8.35
N ASP A 146 3.37 23.71 -9.13
CA ASP A 146 4.48 22.76 -9.10
C ASP A 146 4.70 22.13 -10.49
N GLU A 147 5.37 22.87 -11.37
CA GLU A 147 5.63 22.45 -12.75
C GLU A 147 6.97 21.72 -12.93
N SER A 148 7.84 21.75 -11.93
CA SER A 148 9.15 21.10 -12.03
C SER A 148 9.07 19.59 -11.85
N PRO A 149 9.93 18.80 -12.50
CA PRO A 149 10.01 17.35 -12.28
C PRO A 149 10.25 17.00 -10.81
N MET A 150 9.72 15.87 -10.38
CA MET A 150 9.93 15.39 -9.03
C MET A 150 11.41 15.03 -8.82
N LYS A 151 12.00 15.53 -7.73
CA LYS A 151 13.41 15.29 -7.41
C LYS A 151 13.65 13.97 -6.71
N ARG A 152 12.64 13.38 -6.08
CA ARG A 152 12.72 12.16 -5.28
C ARG A 152 11.42 11.39 -5.38
N ALA A 153 11.54 10.07 -5.41
CA ALA A 153 10.40 9.17 -5.38
C ALA A 153 10.69 7.95 -4.51
N VAL A 154 9.64 7.36 -3.97
CA VAL A 154 9.69 6.06 -3.27
C VAL A 154 8.71 5.14 -3.96
N ALA A 155 9.18 4.00 -4.45
CA ALA A 155 8.36 2.96 -5.05
C ALA A 155 8.22 1.77 -4.10
N PHE A 156 6.99 1.39 -3.80
CA PHE A 156 6.69 0.21 -2.98
C PHE A 156 6.45 -0.99 -3.90
N CYS A 157 7.22 -2.04 -3.72
CA CYS A 157 7.15 -3.26 -4.51
C CYS A 157 6.64 -4.44 -3.67
N GLY A 158 5.96 -5.39 -4.30
CA GLY A 158 5.40 -6.56 -3.62
C GLY A 158 6.44 -7.56 -3.11
N SER A 159 7.69 -7.51 -3.61
CA SER A 159 8.80 -8.36 -3.17
C SER A 159 10.15 -7.70 -3.40
N ILE A 160 11.19 -8.19 -2.72
CA ILE A 160 12.58 -7.75 -2.91
C ILE A 160 13.04 -8.01 -4.36
N ALA A 161 12.70 -9.16 -4.92
CA ALA A 161 13.03 -9.49 -6.31
C ALA A 161 12.42 -8.49 -7.29
N ASN A 162 11.14 -8.15 -7.13
CA ASN A 162 10.49 -7.13 -7.95
C ASN A 162 11.14 -5.77 -7.79
N SER A 163 11.54 -5.39 -6.57
CA SER A 163 12.23 -4.14 -6.32
C SER A 163 13.56 -4.06 -7.08
N THR A 164 14.35 -5.14 -7.06
CA THR A 164 15.62 -5.22 -7.80
C THR A 164 15.41 -5.11 -9.30
N ASN A 165 14.43 -5.84 -9.84
CA ASN A 165 14.10 -5.83 -11.27
C ASN A 165 13.62 -4.44 -11.73
N ILE A 166 12.74 -3.80 -10.97
CA ILE A 166 12.23 -2.46 -11.27
C ILE A 166 13.36 -1.43 -11.22
N ALA A 167 14.26 -1.51 -10.22
CA ALA A 167 15.38 -0.59 -10.11
C ALA A 167 16.35 -0.71 -11.31
N ALA A 168 16.66 -1.92 -11.75
CA ALA A 168 17.47 -2.16 -12.93
C ALA A 168 16.82 -1.60 -14.20
N SER A 169 15.53 -1.80 -14.33
CA SER A 169 14.76 -1.40 -15.51
C SER A 169 14.49 0.09 -15.56
N TYR A 170 14.42 0.75 -14.40
CA TYR A 170 14.25 2.19 -14.32
C TYR A 170 15.42 2.93 -14.99
N ASN A 171 16.63 2.45 -14.77
CA ASN A 171 17.82 3.05 -15.41
C ASN A 171 17.76 2.92 -16.94
N LEU A 172 17.38 1.74 -17.46
CA LEU A 172 17.19 1.53 -18.88
C LEU A 172 16.09 2.41 -19.48
N ALA A 173 14.97 2.57 -18.78
CA ALA A 173 13.89 3.44 -19.23
C ALA A 173 14.29 4.92 -19.21
N SER A 174 15.02 5.38 -18.19
CA SER A 174 15.42 6.78 -18.04
C SER A 174 16.47 7.22 -19.05
N GLU A 175 17.29 6.31 -19.56
CA GLU A 175 18.28 6.60 -20.61
C GLU A 175 17.65 6.79 -22.01
N ASN A 176 16.42 6.33 -22.20
CA ASN A 176 15.68 6.39 -23.46
C ASN A 176 14.61 7.50 -23.50
N TYR A 177 14.53 8.31 -22.45
CA TYR A 177 13.65 9.49 -22.33
C TYR A 177 14.49 10.78 -22.18
#